data_3306f04a0ba213d37b405b90ef3ad6d0
#
_entry.id   3306f04a0ba213d37b405b90ef3ad6d0
#
_cell.length_a   1.000
_cell.length_b   1.000
_cell.length_c   1.000
_cell.angle_alpha   90.00
_cell.angle_beta   90.00
_cell.angle_gamma   90.00
#
_symmetry.space_group_name_H-M   'P 1'
#
loop_
_entity.id
_entity.type
_entity.pdbx_description
1 polymer ?
#
loop_
_entity_poly.entity_id
_entity_poly.type
_entity_poly.pdbx_seq_one_letter_code
_entity_poly.pdbx_strand_id
1 'polypeptide(L)'
;MSRCTTQLAAGLLLIPALLATSAVYAHQAGDTIVRVGVAVVDPQENSDDVIIGGANTELEVGVDSDVQLGITGTYMLTDKYGIGILAATPFNHDINLNGVGKLADIKHLPPTLTLQYFPMAAGAALQPYLGAGLNYTTFFSEDFTSANKAAGFSDLSLSDSWGLALEAGVDYQLTDKVLLNASVWHVDIDTEATFKVGGAPAKVDVEIDPWVYMLALGYKF
;
A
#
# COMPACT_ATOMS: atom_id res chain seq x y z
N MET A 1 -32.59 44.73 -45.01
CA MET A 1 -32.35 43.94 -43.83
C MET A 1 -31.48 42.74 -44.23
N SER A 2 -30.18 42.89 -44.11
CA SER A 2 -29.19 41.90 -44.54
C SER A 2 -28.62 41.19 -43.32
N ARG A 3 -28.80 39.87 -43.22
CA ARG A 3 -28.24 39.06 -42.13
C ARG A 3 -26.85 38.57 -42.54
N CYS A 4 -25.83 39.04 -41.84
CA CYS A 4 -24.46 38.59 -41.95
C CYS A 4 -24.27 37.35 -41.08
N THR A 5 -24.06 36.18 -41.69
CA THR A 5 -23.72 34.93 -40.99
C THR A 5 -22.20 34.75 -41.01
N THR A 6 -21.59 34.93 -39.86
CA THR A 6 -20.16 34.69 -39.65
C THR A 6 -19.94 33.20 -39.41
N GLN A 7 -19.31 32.51 -40.33
CA GLN A 7 -18.88 31.13 -40.14
C GLN A 7 -17.52 31.15 -39.43
N LEU A 8 -17.46 30.61 -38.21
CA LEU A 8 -16.22 30.27 -37.52
C LEU A 8 -15.67 28.93 -38.07
N ALA A 9 -14.62 29.00 -38.82
CA ALA A 9 -13.85 27.84 -39.23
C ALA A 9 -12.95 27.41 -38.06
N ALA A 10 -13.27 26.29 -37.38
CA ALA A 10 -12.43 25.65 -36.43
C ALA A 10 -11.33 24.87 -37.17
N GLY A 11 -10.12 25.44 -37.21
CA GLY A 11 -8.94 24.75 -37.72
C GLY A 11 -8.46 23.68 -36.74
N LEU A 12 -8.68 22.41 -37.04
CA LEU A 12 -8.08 21.27 -36.34
C LEU A 12 -6.58 21.22 -36.70
N LEU A 13 -5.71 21.66 -35.84
CA LEU A 13 -4.26 21.44 -35.93
C LEU A 13 -3.98 19.97 -35.62
N LEU A 14 -3.87 19.14 -36.65
CA LEU A 14 -3.26 17.81 -36.62
C LEU A 14 -1.76 17.99 -36.38
N ILE A 15 -1.30 17.79 -35.16
CA ILE A 15 0.12 17.62 -34.85
C ILE A 15 0.47 16.18 -35.23
N PRO A 16 1.33 15.94 -36.25
CA PRO A 16 1.86 14.62 -36.47
C PRO A 16 2.83 14.30 -35.34
N ALA A 17 2.42 13.50 -34.38
CA ALA A 17 3.33 12.87 -33.45
C ALA A 17 4.24 11.94 -34.26
N LEU A 18 5.47 12.36 -34.50
CA LEU A 18 6.54 11.45 -34.91
C LEU A 18 6.75 10.44 -33.79
N LEU A 19 6.09 9.31 -33.87
CA LEU A 19 6.41 8.12 -33.11
C LEU A 19 7.73 7.58 -33.66
N ALA A 20 8.86 8.08 -33.14
CA ALA A 20 10.11 7.37 -33.22
C ALA A 20 9.91 6.07 -32.44
N THR A 21 9.65 4.97 -33.14
CA THR A 21 9.62 3.62 -32.57
C THR A 21 11.07 3.19 -32.28
N SER A 22 11.66 3.75 -31.23
CA SER A 22 12.73 3.04 -30.54
C SER A 22 12.09 1.77 -30.02
N ALA A 23 12.68 0.61 -30.28
CA ALA A 23 12.26 -0.64 -29.66
C ALA A 23 12.59 -0.51 -28.17
N VAL A 24 11.65 0.01 -27.37
CA VAL A 24 11.76 0.13 -25.92
C VAL A 24 11.51 -1.27 -25.39
N TYR A 25 12.54 -1.94 -24.91
CA TYR A 25 12.41 -3.21 -24.22
C TYR A 25 11.98 -2.92 -22.79
N ALA A 26 10.69 -3.15 -22.47
CA ALA A 26 10.17 -2.81 -21.17
C ALA A 26 10.71 -3.72 -20.08
N HIS A 27 10.50 -5.04 -20.17
CA HIS A 27 10.98 -5.99 -19.16
C HIS A 27 11.59 -7.23 -19.84
N GLN A 28 12.78 -7.64 -19.40
CA GLN A 28 13.49 -8.82 -19.90
C GLN A 28 14.02 -9.65 -18.73
N ALA A 29 14.26 -10.93 -18.97
CA ALA A 29 14.93 -11.80 -18.01
C ALA A 29 16.27 -11.19 -17.57
N GLY A 30 16.49 -11.10 -16.25
CA GLY A 30 17.67 -10.50 -15.64
C GLY A 30 17.54 -9.00 -15.30
N ASP A 31 16.51 -8.30 -15.80
CA ASP A 31 16.28 -6.91 -15.41
C ASP A 31 15.98 -6.80 -13.91
N THR A 32 16.56 -5.76 -13.29
CA THR A 32 16.22 -5.33 -11.93
C THR A 32 15.52 -3.98 -12.02
N ILE A 33 14.31 -3.90 -11.49
CA ILE A 33 13.48 -2.70 -11.53
C ILE A 33 13.29 -2.23 -10.10
N VAL A 34 13.68 -0.98 -9.80
CA VAL A 34 13.44 -0.35 -8.51
C VAL A 34 12.47 0.80 -8.72
N ARG A 35 11.41 0.86 -7.90
CA ARG A 35 10.41 1.91 -7.96
C ARG A 35 10.35 2.61 -6.61
N VAL A 36 10.31 3.94 -6.61
CA VAL A 36 10.23 4.77 -5.41
C VAL A 36 9.10 5.78 -5.60
N GLY A 37 8.23 5.89 -4.63
CA GLY A 37 7.07 6.76 -4.75
C GLY A 37 6.30 6.96 -3.45
N VAL A 38 5.11 7.50 -3.58
CA VAL A 38 4.18 7.70 -2.47
C VAL A 38 3.30 6.46 -2.35
N ALA A 39 3.23 5.90 -1.15
CA ALA A 39 2.36 4.79 -0.78
C ALA A 39 1.34 5.29 0.25
N VAL A 40 0.07 4.98 0.01
CA VAL A 40 -1.06 5.22 0.91
C VAL A 40 -1.54 3.87 1.40
N VAL A 41 -1.56 3.68 2.71
CA VAL A 41 -2.17 2.51 3.36
C VAL A 41 -3.54 2.91 3.87
N ASP A 42 -4.55 2.18 3.44
CA ASP A 42 -5.96 2.39 3.76
C ASP A 42 -6.51 1.12 4.43
N PRO A 43 -6.49 1.05 5.78
CA PRO A 43 -7.01 -0.10 6.51
C PRO A 43 -8.50 -0.31 6.23
N GLN A 44 -8.89 -1.60 6.14
CA GLN A 44 -10.30 -2.01 6.05
C GLN A 44 -10.70 -2.71 7.34
N GLU A 45 -10.32 -2.08 8.45
CA GLU A 45 -10.35 -2.68 9.76
C GLU A 45 -11.69 -3.25 10.16
N ASN A 46 -11.64 -4.43 10.78
CA ASN A 46 -12.70 -5.04 11.54
C ASN A 46 -12.10 -5.52 12.87
N SER A 47 -12.63 -5.06 13.97
CA SER A 47 -12.15 -5.50 15.28
C SER A 47 -13.24 -6.24 16.05
N ASP A 48 -12.83 -7.22 16.81
CA ASP A 48 -13.68 -7.75 17.88
C ASP A 48 -13.89 -6.71 18.97
N ASP A 49 -14.83 -6.96 19.86
CA ASP A 49 -15.03 -6.16 21.05
C ASP A 49 -13.82 -6.24 21.99
N VAL A 50 -13.43 -5.12 22.58
CA VAL A 50 -12.37 -5.09 23.62
C VAL A 50 -12.81 -5.88 24.85
N ILE A 51 -12.00 -6.84 25.27
CA ILE A 51 -12.24 -7.64 26.49
C ILE A 51 -11.35 -7.13 27.61
N ILE A 52 -11.94 -6.72 28.73
CA ILE A 52 -11.22 -6.25 29.94
C ILE A 52 -11.56 -7.15 31.12
N GLY A 53 -10.52 -7.79 31.71
CA GLY A 53 -10.72 -8.69 32.87
C GLY A 53 -11.67 -9.87 32.59
N GLY A 54 -11.81 -10.27 31.30
CA GLY A 54 -12.73 -11.31 30.85
C GLY A 54 -14.17 -10.83 30.56
N ALA A 55 -14.46 -9.53 30.71
CA ALA A 55 -15.76 -8.95 30.38
C ALA A 55 -15.69 -8.25 29.01
N ASN A 56 -16.70 -8.50 28.16
CA ASN A 56 -16.88 -7.79 26.90
C ASN A 56 -17.34 -6.36 27.18
N THR A 57 -16.75 -5.37 26.49
CA THR A 57 -17.06 -3.95 26.69
C THR A 57 -17.94 -3.34 25.59
N GLU A 58 -18.24 -4.10 24.53
CA GLU A 58 -18.94 -3.62 23.33
C GLU A 58 -18.23 -2.40 22.67
N LEU A 59 -16.90 -2.28 22.86
CA LEU A 59 -16.07 -1.24 22.27
C LEU A 59 -15.17 -1.84 21.19
N GLU A 60 -15.18 -1.23 20.03
CA GLU A 60 -14.36 -1.61 18.87
C GLU A 60 -13.20 -0.63 18.67
N VAL A 61 -12.16 -1.09 17.97
CA VAL A 61 -10.95 -0.32 17.67
C VAL A 61 -10.93 0.00 16.18
N GLY A 62 -10.56 1.24 15.84
CA GLY A 62 -10.35 1.70 14.46
C GLY A 62 -8.89 2.10 14.23
N VAL A 63 -8.43 1.99 12.98
CA VAL A 63 -7.06 2.28 12.53
C VAL A 63 -7.09 3.31 11.41
N ASP A 64 -6.49 4.48 11.61
CA ASP A 64 -6.48 5.54 10.59
C ASP A 64 -5.52 5.19 9.43
N SER A 65 -5.80 5.75 8.24
CA SER A 65 -4.90 5.64 7.08
C SER A 65 -3.62 6.44 7.26
N ASP A 66 -2.54 6.04 6.58
CA ASP A 66 -1.25 6.76 6.58
C ASP A 66 -0.62 6.81 5.19
N VAL A 67 0.24 7.82 4.98
CA VAL A 67 0.94 8.08 3.72
C VAL A 67 2.44 8.11 3.96
N GLN A 68 3.16 7.21 3.30
CA GLN A 68 4.60 7.04 3.47
C GLN A 68 5.35 6.94 2.14
N LEU A 69 6.70 6.97 2.22
CA LEU A 69 7.56 6.66 1.08
C LEU A 69 7.56 5.13 0.88
N GLY A 70 7.07 4.70 -0.29
CA GLY A 70 7.10 3.31 -0.71
C GLY A 70 8.28 3.02 -1.64
N ILE A 71 8.86 1.84 -1.51
CA ILE A 71 9.93 1.33 -2.38
C ILE A 71 9.55 -0.08 -2.80
N THR A 72 9.55 -0.36 -4.11
CA THR A 72 9.43 -1.73 -4.61
C THR A 72 10.64 -2.10 -5.45
N GLY A 73 11.01 -3.37 -5.37
CA GLY A 73 12.03 -3.97 -6.23
C GLY A 73 11.43 -5.15 -6.97
N THR A 74 11.73 -5.31 -8.25
CA THR A 74 11.36 -6.49 -9.04
C THR A 74 12.60 -7.03 -9.73
N TYR A 75 12.86 -8.31 -9.58
CA TYR A 75 13.85 -9.03 -10.37
C TYR A 75 13.14 -9.95 -11.36
N MET A 76 13.40 -9.74 -12.67
CA MET A 76 12.78 -10.51 -13.75
C MET A 76 13.47 -11.87 -13.90
N LEU A 77 12.78 -12.95 -13.52
CA LEU A 77 13.26 -14.33 -13.72
C LEU A 77 13.20 -14.75 -15.19
N THR A 78 12.18 -14.28 -15.88
CA THR A 78 11.93 -14.46 -17.32
C THR A 78 11.34 -13.17 -17.87
N ASP A 79 11.08 -13.09 -19.16
CA ASP A 79 10.40 -11.92 -19.77
C ASP A 79 8.95 -11.72 -19.25
N LYS A 80 8.41 -12.69 -18.51
CA LYS A 80 7.01 -12.67 -18.04
C LYS A 80 6.84 -12.88 -16.55
N TYR A 81 7.85 -13.37 -15.84
CA TYR A 81 7.76 -13.63 -14.41
C TYR A 81 8.87 -12.90 -13.66
N GLY A 82 8.52 -12.25 -12.58
CA GLY A 82 9.44 -11.57 -11.68
C GLY A 82 9.17 -11.94 -10.21
N ILE A 83 10.18 -11.73 -9.39
CA ILE A 83 10.04 -11.72 -7.94
C ILE A 83 10.02 -10.26 -7.52
N GLY A 84 8.94 -9.86 -6.85
CA GLY A 84 8.72 -8.53 -6.31
C GLY A 84 8.93 -8.47 -4.81
N ILE A 85 9.45 -7.35 -4.32
CA ILE A 85 9.47 -7.00 -2.90
C ILE A 85 8.88 -5.61 -2.74
N LEU A 86 7.98 -5.45 -1.75
CA LEU A 86 7.50 -4.16 -1.28
C LEU A 86 8.11 -3.86 0.08
N ALA A 87 8.61 -2.66 0.24
CA ALA A 87 9.03 -2.08 1.51
C ALA A 87 8.59 -0.62 1.57
N ALA A 88 8.47 -0.08 2.77
CA ALA A 88 8.14 1.33 2.98
C ALA A 88 8.90 1.86 4.20
N THR A 89 8.94 3.19 4.37
CA THR A 89 9.23 3.74 5.69
C THR A 89 8.13 3.33 6.67
N PRO A 90 8.44 3.20 7.98
CA PRO A 90 7.44 2.76 8.95
C PRO A 90 6.16 3.57 8.86
N PHE A 91 5.03 2.90 8.70
CA PHE A 91 3.71 3.54 8.81
C PHE A 91 3.42 3.84 10.26
N ASN A 92 2.75 4.96 10.51
CA ASN A 92 2.34 5.39 11.84
C ASN A 92 0.82 5.56 11.86
N HIS A 93 0.14 4.74 12.63
CA HIS A 93 -1.31 4.77 12.72
C HIS A 93 -1.78 5.25 14.09
N ASP A 94 -2.77 6.12 14.07
CA ASP A 94 -3.56 6.45 15.24
C ASP A 94 -4.58 5.34 15.45
N ILE A 95 -4.57 4.76 16.65
CA ILE A 95 -5.57 3.79 17.07
C ILE A 95 -6.66 4.52 17.82
N ASN A 96 -7.88 4.39 17.35
CA ASN A 96 -9.04 5.03 17.93
C ASN A 96 -9.96 4.00 18.59
N LEU A 97 -10.51 4.35 19.73
CA LEU A 97 -11.56 3.57 20.38
C LEU A 97 -12.91 4.21 20.04
N ASN A 98 -13.81 3.45 19.43
CA ASN A 98 -15.09 3.95 18.94
C ASN A 98 -15.89 4.64 20.04
N GLY A 99 -16.31 5.88 19.79
CA GLY A 99 -17.04 6.72 20.74
C GLY A 99 -16.21 7.37 21.84
N VAL A 100 -14.90 7.06 21.96
CA VAL A 100 -14.00 7.58 23.02
C VAL A 100 -12.93 8.50 22.42
N GLY A 101 -12.34 8.15 21.27
CA GLY A 101 -11.29 8.90 20.58
C GLY A 101 -9.94 8.18 20.60
N LYS A 102 -8.86 8.93 20.33
CA LYS A 102 -7.51 8.35 20.16
C LYS A 102 -7.04 7.63 21.41
N LEU A 103 -6.75 6.34 21.24
CA LEU A 103 -6.29 5.44 22.30
C LEU A 103 -4.76 5.36 22.38
N ALA A 104 -4.11 5.12 21.23
CA ALA A 104 -2.69 4.83 21.13
C ALA A 104 -2.11 5.25 19.77
N ASP A 105 -0.78 5.26 19.68
CA ASP A 105 0.00 5.33 18.44
C ASP A 105 0.74 4.01 18.27
N ILE A 106 0.77 3.48 17.03
CA ILE A 106 1.57 2.31 16.69
C ILE A 106 2.35 2.56 15.41
N LYS A 107 3.50 1.88 15.28
CA LYS A 107 4.22 1.82 14.00
C LYS A 107 4.30 0.39 13.52
N HIS A 108 4.26 0.21 12.19
CA HIS A 108 4.46 -1.10 11.60
C HIS A 108 5.27 -1.04 10.30
N LEU A 109 5.86 -2.18 9.97
CA LEU A 109 6.55 -2.44 8.71
C LEU A 109 5.98 -3.72 8.11
N PRO A 110 5.35 -3.66 6.91
CA PRO A 110 4.79 -4.81 6.22
C PRO A 110 5.64 -5.24 5.00
N PRO A 111 6.90 -5.72 5.15
CA PRO A 111 7.62 -6.26 4.01
C PRO A 111 6.82 -7.38 3.34
N THR A 112 6.70 -7.28 2.02
CA THR A 112 5.88 -8.19 1.23
C THR A 112 6.70 -8.75 0.07
N LEU A 113 6.67 -10.07 -0.13
CA LEU A 113 7.34 -10.78 -1.21
C LEU A 113 6.29 -11.37 -2.15
N THR A 114 6.36 -11.04 -3.45
CA THR A 114 5.39 -11.50 -4.46
C THR A 114 6.06 -12.20 -5.64
N LEU A 115 5.35 -13.16 -6.23
CA LEU A 115 5.61 -13.62 -7.58
C LEU A 115 4.72 -12.82 -8.53
N GLN A 116 5.34 -12.12 -9.48
CA GLN A 116 4.67 -11.22 -10.42
C GLN A 116 4.59 -11.85 -11.81
N TYR A 117 3.47 -11.62 -12.51
CA TYR A 117 3.25 -12.04 -13.88
C TYR A 117 2.96 -10.84 -14.78
N PHE A 118 3.76 -10.68 -15.84
CA PHE A 118 3.67 -9.62 -16.86
C PHE A 118 3.15 -10.24 -18.17
N PRO A 119 1.86 -10.08 -18.52
CA PRO A 119 1.26 -10.74 -19.68
C PRO A 119 1.72 -10.20 -21.04
N MET A 120 2.19 -8.93 -21.07
CA MET A 120 2.51 -8.26 -22.32
C MET A 120 3.86 -8.72 -22.89
N ALA A 121 4.07 -8.43 -24.19
CA ALA A 121 5.37 -8.67 -24.82
C ALA A 121 6.43 -7.71 -24.26
N ALA A 122 7.68 -8.16 -24.16
CA ALA A 122 8.80 -7.40 -23.60
C ALA A 122 9.01 -6.01 -24.25
N GLY A 123 8.60 -5.80 -25.49
CA GLY A 123 8.69 -4.52 -26.21
C GLY A 123 7.49 -3.58 -26.03
N ALA A 124 6.48 -3.94 -25.26
CA ALA A 124 5.33 -3.07 -25.03
C ALA A 124 5.65 -1.96 -24.03
N ALA A 125 5.36 -0.71 -24.38
CA ALA A 125 5.60 0.43 -23.47
C ALA A 125 4.73 0.39 -22.20
N LEU A 126 3.56 -0.26 -22.26
CA LEU A 126 2.66 -0.47 -21.14
C LEU A 126 2.75 -1.92 -20.69
N GLN A 127 3.12 -2.14 -19.45
CA GLN A 127 3.33 -3.44 -18.82
C GLN A 127 2.42 -3.60 -17.59
N PRO A 128 1.17 -4.02 -17.78
CA PRO A 128 0.35 -4.42 -16.64
C PRO A 128 0.92 -5.70 -16.03
N TYR A 129 0.74 -5.87 -14.72
CA TYR A 129 1.15 -7.07 -14.01
C TYR A 129 0.21 -7.40 -12.87
N LEU A 130 0.22 -8.67 -12.50
CA LEU A 130 -0.45 -9.20 -11.32
C LEU A 130 0.57 -9.94 -10.48
N GLY A 131 0.40 -9.91 -9.17
CA GLY A 131 1.26 -10.62 -8.24
C GLY A 131 0.47 -11.26 -7.11
N ALA A 132 1.06 -12.30 -6.55
CA ALA A 132 0.58 -12.93 -5.33
C ALA A 132 1.78 -13.37 -4.49
N GLY A 133 1.65 -13.30 -3.18
CA GLY A 133 2.77 -13.58 -2.31
C GLY A 133 2.44 -13.58 -0.84
N LEU A 134 3.49 -13.38 -0.03
CA LEU A 134 3.43 -13.41 1.42
C LEU A 134 3.83 -12.06 1.99
N ASN A 135 3.08 -11.63 2.97
CA ASN A 135 3.39 -10.49 3.83
C ASN A 135 3.85 -10.98 5.20
N TYR A 136 4.81 -10.26 5.78
CA TYR A 136 5.12 -10.32 7.19
C TYR A 136 5.02 -8.92 7.75
N THR A 137 4.14 -8.70 8.72
CA THR A 137 3.99 -7.39 9.38
C THR A 137 4.50 -7.47 10.80
N THR A 138 5.40 -6.57 11.15
CA THR A 138 5.88 -6.41 12.53
C THR A 138 5.46 -5.05 13.06
N PHE A 139 4.98 -5.05 14.30
CA PHE A 139 4.54 -3.86 15.03
C PHE A 139 5.59 -3.44 16.05
N PHE A 140 5.71 -2.13 16.29
CA PHE A 140 6.65 -1.56 17.24
C PHE A 140 6.27 -0.13 17.63
N SER A 141 6.90 0.40 18.67
CA SER A 141 6.59 1.76 19.22
C SER A 141 5.10 1.91 19.55
N GLU A 142 4.54 0.89 20.19
CA GLU A 142 3.16 0.86 20.63
C GLU A 142 3.02 1.66 21.93
N ASP A 143 2.40 2.82 21.84
CA ASP A 143 2.32 3.75 22.97
C ASP A 143 0.90 4.31 23.14
N PHE A 144 0.33 4.13 24.32
CA PHE A 144 -0.91 4.83 24.70
C PHE A 144 -0.68 6.33 24.82
N THR A 145 -1.71 7.12 24.52
CA THR A 145 -1.68 8.57 24.77
C THR A 145 -1.44 8.86 26.27
N SER A 146 -0.90 10.04 26.58
CA SER A 146 -0.66 10.43 27.96
C SER A 146 -1.94 10.42 28.81
N ALA A 147 -3.08 10.76 28.22
CA ALA A 147 -4.38 10.74 28.89
C ALA A 147 -4.79 9.30 29.25
N ASN A 148 -4.61 8.35 28.33
CA ASN A 148 -4.95 6.95 28.57
C ASN A 148 -3.98 6.29 29.56
N LYS A 149 -2.69 6.64 29.51
CA LYS A 149 -1.74 6.22 30.57
C LYS A 149 -2.18 6.71 31.96
N ALA A 150 -2.63 7.97 32.07
CA ALA A 150 -3.17 8.51 33.32
C ALA A 150 -4.49 7.84 33.75
N ALA A 151 -5.28 7.33 32.82
CA ALA A 151 -6.49 6.56 33.06
C ALA A 151 -6.21 5.08 33.43
N GLY A 152 -4.94 4.66 33.46
CA GLY A 152 -4.52 3.32 33.86
C GLY A 152 -4.28 2.32 32.73
N PHE A 153 -4.21 2.77 31.49
CA PHE A 153 -3.79 1.92 30.35
C PHE A 153 -2.27 1.74 30.34
N SER A 154 -1.80 0.51 30.15
CA SER A 154 -0.37 0.18 30.13
C SER A 154 -0.08 -1.09 29.35
N ASP A 155 1.21 -1.33 29.08
CA ASP A 155 1.75 -2.58 28.51
C ASP A 155 1.10 -2.99 27.18
N LEU A 156 0.91 -2.02 26.25
CA LEU A 156 0.40 -2.30 24.92
C LEU A 156 1.42 -3.12 24.11
N SER A 157 0.97 -4.21 23.51
CA SER A 157 1.75 -5.04 22.61
C SER A 157 0.86 -5.65 21.55
N LEU A 158 1.29 -5.59 20.29
CA LEU A 158 0.62 -6.21 19.14
C LEU A 158 1.43 -7.42 18.68
N SER A 159 0.73 -8.49 18.29
CA SER A 159 1.37 -9.66 17.71
C SER A 159 1.77 -9.40 16.26
N ASP A 160 2.93 -9.93 15.84
CA ASP A 160 3.32 -9.94 14.43
C ASP A 160 2.35 -10.77 13.59
N SER A 161 2.18 -10.40 12.31
CA SER A 161 1.26 -11.04 11.38
C SER A 161 1.98 -11.67 10.19
N TRP A 162 1.47 -12.82 9.74
CA TRP A 162 1.80 -13.44 8.46
C TRP A 162 0.53 -13.62 7.66
N GLY A 163 0.48 -13.03 6.47
CA GLY A 163 -0.69 -13.10 5.62
C GLY A 163 -0.37 -13.24 4.14
N LEU A 164 -1.42 -13.36 3.33
CA LEU A 164 -1.32 -13.36 1.89
C LEU A 164 -1.33 -11.91 1.38
N ALA A 165 -0.67 -11.70 0.24
CA ALA A 165 -0.73 -10.44 -0.48
C ALA A 165 -1.09 -10.67 -1.93
N LEU A 166 -2.00 -9.86 -2.44
CA LEU A 166 -2.34 -9.76 -3.85
C LEU A 166 -1.93 -8.39 -4.38
N GLU A 167 -1.44 -8.36 -5.61
CA GLU A 167 -0.90 -7.17 -6.23
C GLU A 167 -1.44 -7.04 -7.66
N ALA A 168 -1.79 -5.82 -8.05
CA ALA A 168 -2.02 -5.44 -9.43
C ALA A 168 -1.34 -4.11 -9.72
N GLY A 169 -0.69 -4.00 -10.87
CA GLY A 169 -0.02 -2.75 -11.22
C GLY A 169 0.21 -2.62 -12.72
N VAL A 170 0.73 -1.46 -13.07
CA VAL A 170 1.12 -1.13 -14.44
C VAL A 170 2.37 -0.29 -14.44
N ASP A 171 3.35 -0.69 -15.23
CA ASP A 171 4.52 0.11 -15.57
C ASP A 171 4.31 0.76 -16.94
N TYR A 172 4.54 2.05 -17.03
CA TYR A 172 4.57 2.80 -18.27
C TYR A 172 5.99 3.28 -18.57
N GLN A 173 6.61 2.71 -19.59
CA GLN A 173 7.99 3.02 -19.94
C GLN A 173 8.09 4.42 -20.56
N LEU A 174 8.85 5.32 -19.92
CA LEU A 174 9.12 6.67 -20.40
C LEU A 174 10.37 6.70 -21.28
N THR A 175 11.39 5.95 -20.91
CA THR A 175 12.66 5.76 -21.63
C THR A 175 13.11 4.32 -21.49
N ASP A 176 14.23 3.91 -22.07
CA ASP A 176 14.78 2.54 -21.92
C ASP A 176 15.04 2.15 -20.45
N LYS A 177 15.16 3.12 -19.54
CA LYS A 177 15.51 2.88 -18.13
C LYS A 177 14.54 3.47 -17.13
N VAL A 178 13.74 4.45 -17.52
CA VAL A 178 12.84 5.16 -16.60
C VAL A 178 11.40 4.82 -16.91
N LEU A 179 10.62 4.54 -15.89
CA LEU A 179 9.20 4.21 -16.00
C LEU A 179 8.37 4.93 -14.92
N LEU A 180 7.09 5.08 -15.20
CA LEU A 180 6.06 5.40 -14.23
C LEU A 180 5.37 4.12 -13.80
N ASN A 181 5.06 4.00 -12.52
CA ASN A 181 4.29 2.89 -11.97
C ASN A 181 3.06 3.39 -11.24
N ALA A 182 1.97 2.68 -11.40
CA ALA A 182 0.81 2.73 -10.54
C ALA A 182 0.48 1.30 -10.11
N SER A 183 0.27 1.08 -8.82
CA SER A 183 0.01 -0.24 -8.29
C SER A 183 -0.88 -0.20 -7.05
N VAL A 184 -1.55 -1.32 -6.81
CA VAL A 184 -2.43 -1.55 -5.68
C VAL A 184 -2.16 -2.94 -5.12
N TRP A 185 -2.16 -3.05 -3.80
CA TRP A 185 -2.08 -4.31 -3.07
C TRP A 185 -3.28 -4.46 -2.15
N HIS A 186 -3.68 -5.67 -1.92
CA HIS A 186 -4.52 -6.08 -0.79
C HIS A 186 -3.68 -7.04 0.04
N VAL A 187 -3.53 -6.75 1.31
CA VAL A 187 -2.67 -7.49 2.21
C VAL A 187 -3.50 -7.98 3.38
N ASP A 188 -3.44 -9.27 3.66
CA ASP A 188 -4.07 -9.92 4.80
C ASP A 188 -3.18 -9.70 6.04
N ILE A 189 -3.69 -8.98 7.05
CA ILE A 189 -2.97 -8.61 8.28
C ILE A 189 -3.89 -8.72 9.48
N ASP A 190 -3.67 -9.76 10.29
CA ASP A 190 -4.36 -10.00 11.55
C ASP A 190 -3.43 -9.79 12.73
N THR A 191 -3.90 -9.15 13.80
CA THR A 191 -3.10 -8.97 15.02
C THR A 191 -3.97 -9.07 16.29
N GLU A 192 -3.41 -9.62 17.34
CA GLU A 192 -3.96 -9.52 18.70
C GLU A 192 -3.24 -8.41 19.46
N ALA A 193 -3.97 -7.39 19.87
CA ALA A 193 -3.48 -6.38 20.79
C ALA A 193 -3.77 -6.79 22.24
N THR A 194 -2.73 -6.84 23.06
CA THR A 194 -2.80 -7.13 24.50
C THR A 194 -2.33 -5.93 25.30
N PHE A 195 -3.00 -5.63 26.41
CA PHE A 195 -2.67 -4.48 27.25
C PHE A 195 -3.27 -4.66 28.67
N LYS A 196 -3.15 -3.62 29.52
CA LYS A 196 -3.78 -3.59 30.84
C LYS A 196 -4.58 -2.33 31.06
N VAL A 197 -5.68 -2.43 31.79
CA VAL A 197 -6.50 -1.29 32.23
C VAL A 197 -6.68 -1.38 33.74
N GLY A 198 -6.12 -0.42 34.50
CA GLY A 198 -6.11 -0.46 35.96
C GLY A 198 -5.46 -1.71 36.53
N GLY A 199 -4.53 -2.33 35.82
CA GLY A 199 -3.88 -3.59 36.18
C GLY A 199 -4.65 -4.86 35.74
N ALA A 200 -5.90 -4.76 35.27
CA ALA A 200 -6.64 -5.89 34.71
C ALA A 200 -6.16 -6.17 33.26
N PRO A 201 -5.97 -7.44 32.88
CA PRO A 201 -5.59 -7.80 31.53
C PRO A 201 -6.71 -7.47 30.55
N ALA A 202 -6.34 -6.98 29.38
CA ALA A 202 -7.25 -6.67 28.29
C ALA A 202 -6.66 -7.15 26.96
N LYS A 203 -7.53 -7.48 26.00
CA LYS A 203 -7.16 -7.86 24.65
C LYS A 203 -8.25 -7.53 23.64
N VAL A 204 -7.84 -7.43 22.39
CA VAL A 204 -8.71 -7.31 21.23
C VAL A 204 -8.02 -7.93 20.01
N ASP A 205 -8.77 -8.70 19.23
CA ASP A 205 -8.34 -9.21 17.93
C ASP A 205 -8.76 -8.20 16.84
N VAL A 206 -7.84 -7.86 15.93
CA VAL A 206 -8.04 -6.84 14.90
C VAL A 206 -7.60 -7.37 13.55
N GLU A 207 -8.52 -7.44 12.59
CA GLU A 207 -8.26 -7.65 11.18
C GLU A 207 -8.04 -6.27 10.54
N ILE A 208 -6.87 -6.02 9.94
CA ILE A 208 -6.54 -4.70 9.36
C ILE A 208 -6.76 -4.67 7.86
N ASP A 209 -6.41 -5.73 7.16
CA ASP A 209 -6.64 -6.04 5.74
C ASP A 209 -6.53 -4.83 4.79
N PRO A 210 -5.43 -4.07 4.81
CA PRO A 210 -5.35 -2.81 4.12
C PRO A 210 -5.31 -2.95 2.61
N TRP A 211 -5.90 -1.97 1.93
CA TRP A 211 -5.50 -1.61 0.58
C TRP A 211 -4.29 -0.68 0.61
N VAL A 212 -3.28 -0.98 -0.21
CA VAL A 212 -2.12 -0.11 -0.39
C VAL A 212 -2.09 0.38 -1.82
N TYR A 213 -2.10 1.70 -2.00
CA TYR A 213 -2.04 2.35 -3.30
C TYR A 213 -0.69 3.03 -3.46
N MET A 214 -0.01 2.84 -4.61
CA MET A 214 1.27 3.47 -4.84
C MET A 214 1.35 4.11 -6.23
N LEU A 215 1.93 5.31 -6.26
CA LEU A 215 2.38 5.97 -7.49
C LEU A 215 3.88 6.20 -7.37
N ALA A 216 4.65 5.74 -8.36
CA ALA A 216 6.10 5.72 -8.27
C ALA A 216 6.79 6.05 -9.60
N LEU A 217 8.01 6.53 -9.49
CA LEU A 217 9.00 6.52 -10.56
C LEU A 217 9.87 5.27 -10.40
N GLY A 218 10.10 4.56 -11.50
CA GLY A 218 10.95 3.38 -11.52
C GLY A 218 12.18 3.58 -12.39
N TYR A 219 13.23 2.85 -12.01
CA TYR A 219 14.46 2.76 -12.78
C TYR A 219 14.82 1.30 -12.99
N LYS A 220 15.14 0.98 -14.25
CA LYS A 220 15.55 -0.35 -14.70
C LYS A 220 17.07 -0.39 -14.88
N PHE A 221 17.72 -1.36 -14.26
CA PHE A 221 19.15 -1.61 -14.30
C PHE A 221 19.52 -2.69 -15.29
#